data_862b83bac2d4ef935603509ec736f021
#
_entry.id   862b83bac2d4ef935603509ec736f021
#
_cell.length_a   1.000
_cell.length_b   1.000
_cell.length_c   1.000
_cell.angle_alpha   90.00
_cell.angle_beta   90.00
_cell.angle_gamma   90.00
#
_symmetry.space_group_name_H-M   'P 1'
#
loop_
_entity.id
_entity.type
_entity.pdbx_description
1 polymer ?
#
loop_
_entity_poly.entity_id
_entity_poly.type
_entity_poly.pdbx_seq_one_letter_code
_entity_poly.pdbx_strand_id
1 'polypeptide(L)'
;MLFDSHAHYNDERFKDDVDEVLSAMNENNVGLILNSCSSLDEVSDIFAICEKYPFVYASVGIHPHEVSELTEADMDKLKEYAKNPKVKAIGEIGLDYFYDFSPRDIQQKWFARQVDVARELKMPVVIH
;
A
#
# COMPACT_ATOMS: atom_id res chain seq x y z
N MET A 1 18.77 -8.26 11.43
CA MET A 1 18.10 -7.46 10.40
C MET A 1 16.59 -7.58 10.54
N LEU A 2 15.90 -6.47 10.57
CA LEU A 2 14.43 -6.40 10.67
C LEU A 2 13.84 -6.12 9.29
N PHE A 3 12.62 -6.61 9.08
CA PHE A 3 11.77 -6.27 7.96
C PHE A 3 10.53 -5.55 8.50
N ASP A 4 10.39 -4.26 8.16
CA ASP A 4 9.17 -3.51 8.42
C ASP A 4 8.16 -3.84 7.32
N SER A 5 7.23 -4.73 7.62
CA SER A 5 6.29 -5.29 6.64
C SER A 5 5.04 -4.43 6.42
N HIS A 6 4.89 -3.32 7.14
CA HIS A 6 3.72 -2.45 7.02
C HIS A 6 4.04 -1.03 7.51
N ALA A 7 4.43 -0.15 6.61
CA ALA A 7 4.78 1.23 6.90
C ALA A 7 4.10 2.20 5.93
N HIS A 8 4.02 3.47 6.31
CA HIS A 8 3.43 4.56 5.53
C HIS A 8 4.36 5.78 5.55
N TYR A 9 5.57 5.65 5.00
CA TYR A 9 6.56 6.74 4.97
C TYR A 9 6.21 7.88 4.00
N ASN A 10 5.21 7.68 3.13
CA ASN A 10 4.61 8.72 2.31
C ASN A 10 3.56 9.58 3.06
N ASP A 11 3.22 9.24 4.30
CA ASP A 11 2.28 10.02 5.12
C ASP A 11 2.83 11.43 5.36
N GLU A 12 1.95 12.43 5.38
CA GLU A 12 2.30 13.84 5.55
C GLU A 12 3.08 14.11 6.84
N ARG A 13 2.92 13.26 7.85
CA ARG A 13 3.70 13.36 9.11
C ARG A 13 5.20 13.19 8.92
N PHE A 14 5.63 12.54 7.83
CA PHE A 14 7.04 12.34 7.48
C PHE A 14 7.59 13.34 6.46
N LYS A 15 6.78 14.26 5.94
CA LYS A 15 7.17 15.13 4.80
C LYS A 15 8.47 15.92 5.01
N ASP A 16 8.75 16.30 6.27
CA ASP A 16 9.92 17.15 6.59
C ASP A 16 11.17 16.33 6.94
N ASP A 17 11.03 15.06 7.32
CA ASP A 17 12.13 14.22 7.83
C ASP A 17 12.21 12.81 7.23
N VAL A 18 11.42 12.50 6.20
CA VAL A 18 11.40 11.17 5.58
C VAL A 18 12.81 10.72 5.12
N ASP A 19 13.61 11.61 4.59
CA ASP A 19 14.95 11.30 4.12
C ASP A 19 15.90 10.99 5.28
N GLU A 20 15.80 11.73 6.37
CA GLU A 20 16.56 11.46 7.59
C GLU A 20 16.19 10.10 8.19
N VAL A 21 14.89 9.85 8.32
CA VAL A 21 14.36 8.59 8.87
C VAL A 21 14.79 7.40 8.02
N LEU A 22 14.58 7.44 6.70
CA LEU A 22 14.91 6.32 5.82
C LEU A 22 16.41 6.09 5.70
N SER A 23 17.22 7.14 5.69
CA SER A 23 18.69 7.02 5.66
C SER A 23 19.26 6.34 6.91
N ALA A 24 18.60 6.49 8.05
CA ALA A 24 19.03 5.88 9.32
C ALA A 24 18.59 4.41 9.47
N MET A 25 17.78 3.85 8.56
CA MET A 25 17.20 2.51 8.73
C MET A 25 18.23 1.39 8.85
N ASN A 26 19.26 1.39 8.00
CA ASN A 26 20.30 0.38 8.04
C ASN A 26 21.10 0.40 9.36
N GLU A 27 21.37 1.59 9.88
CA GLU A 27 22.08 1.75 11.17
C GLU A 27 21.22 1.23 12.34
N ASN A 28 19.89 1.31 12.20
CA ASN A 28 18.91 0.78 13.15
C ASN A 28 18.51 -0.66 12.88
N ASN A 29 19.29 -1.37 12.05
CA ASN A 29 19.09 -2.80 11.73
C ASN A 29 17.78 -3.11 10.97
N VAL A 30 17.15 -2.12 10.33
CA VAL A 30 16.03 -2.31 9.40
C VAL A 30 16.59 -2.42 7.97
N GLY A 31 16.49 -3.58 7.39
CA GLY A 31 17.09 -3.87 6.08
C GLY A 31 16.11 -3.93 4.92
N LEU A 32 14.81 -4.07 5.21
CA LEU A 32 13.73 -4.09 4.20
C LEU A 32 12.50 -3.38 4.76
N ILE A 33 11.80 -2.67 3.88
CA ILE A 33 10.55 -1.97 4.20
C ILE A 33 9.53 -2.28 3.10
N LEU A 34 8.30 -2.60 3.50
CA LEU A 34 7.13 -2.59 2.62
C LEU A 34 6.29 -1.35 2.95
N ASN A 35 6.34 -0.34 2.10
CA ASN A 35 5.52 0.86 2.23
C ASN A 35 4.14 0.60 1.64
N SER A 36 3.11 0.67 2.48
CA SER A 36 1.75 0.31 2.14
C SER A 36 0.97 1.50 1.59
N CYS A 37 0.15 1.23 0.59
CA CYS A 37 -0.72 2.19 -0.08
C CYS A 37 -2.12 2.16 0.54
N SER A 38 -2.72 3.33 0.76
CA SER A 38 -4.11 3.46 1.24
C SER A 38 -5.07 3.94 0.15
N SER A 39 -4.58 4.67 -0.83
CA SER A 39 -5.36 5.11 -2.00
C SER A 39 -4.48 5.16 -3.25
N LEU A 40 -5.11 5.10 -4.44
CA LEU A 40 -4.37 5.17 -5.70
C LEU A 40 -3.69 6.53 -5.92
N ASP A 41 -4.15 7.58 -5.26
CA ASP A 41 -3.55 8.91 -5.34
C ASP A 41 -2.16 8.98 -4.68
N GLU A 42 -1.85 8.06 -3.77
CA GLU A 42 -0.56 8.00 -3.08
C GLU A 42 0.53 7.25 -3.87
N VAL A 43 0.16 6.52 -4.91
CA VAL A 43 1.08 5.61 -5.61
C VAL A 43 2.31 6.30 -6.16
N SER A 44 2.16 7.51 -6.71
CA SER A 44 3.30 8.27 -7.25
C SER A 44 4.32 8.62 -6.17
N ASP A 45 3.88 9.02 -4.99
CA ASP A 45 4.76 9.36 -3.87
C ASP A 45 5.47 8.12 -3.31
N ILE A 46 4.73 7.01 -3.20
CA ILE A 46 5.29 5.72 -2.77
C ILE A 46 6.36 5.24 -3.77
N PHE A 47 6.09 5.32 -5.07
CA PHE A 47 7.07 4.92 -6.09
C PHE A 47 8.31 5.80 -6.08
N ALA A 48 8.18 7.11 -5.82
CA ALA A 48 9.32 8.00 -5.67
C ALA A 48 10.23 7.58 -4.50
N ILE A 49 9.65 7.18 -3.37
CA ILE A 49 10.40 6.64 -2.23
C ILE A 49 11.10 5.32 -2.61
N CYS A 50 10.39 4.41 -3.27
CA CYS A 50 10.94 3.12 -3.70
C CYS A 50 12.11 3.28 -4.70
N GLU A 51 12.05 4.28 -5.56
CA GLU A 51 13.09 4.58 -6.53
C GLU A 51 14.35 5.14 -5.86
N LYS A 52 14.17 6.00 -4.86
CA LYS A 52 15.24 6.62 -4.11
C LYS A 52 15.95 5.65 -3.14
N TYR A 53 15.19 4.74 -2.53
CA TYR A 53 15.71 3.82 -1.50
C TYR A 53 15.60 2.36 -1.97
N PRO A 54 16.73 1.70 -2.31
CA PRO A 54 16.72 0.33 -2.87
C PRO A 54 16.07 -0.73 -1.97
N PHE A 55 16.09 -0.52 -0.65
CA PHE A 55 15.53 -1.43 0.35
C PHE A 55 14.03 -1.20 0.62
N VAL A 56 13.42 -0.21 -0.01
CA VAL A 56 11.99 0.07 0.08
C VAL A 56 11.25 -0.56 -1.09
N TYR A 57 10.22 -1.30 -0.77
CA TYR A 57 9.26 -1.91 -1.69
C TYR A 57 7.86 -1.37 -1.40
N ALA A 58 6.92 -1.62 -2.28
CA ALA A 58 5.56 -1.11 -2.15
C ALA A 58 4.52 -2.24 -2.15
N SER A 59 3.39 -2.00 -1.49
CA SER A 59 2.12 -2.60 -1.86
C SER A 59 1.25 -1.57 -2.57
N VAL A 60 0.32 -2.02 -3.39
CA VAL A 60 -0.70 -1.17 -4.02
C VAL A 60 -2.08 -1.73 -3.73
N GLY A 61 -2.98 -0.88 -3.29
CA GLY A 61 -4.33 -1.26 -2.88
C GLY A 61 -5.12 -0.07 -2.38
N ILE A 62 -6.39 -0.30 -2.06
CA ILE A 62 -7.28 0.73 -1.56
C ILE A 62 -7.81 0.28 -0.19
N HIS A 63 -7.49 1.10 0.81
CA HIS A 63 -7.89 0.94 2.21
C HIS A 63 -9.42 1.01 2.37
N PRO A 64 -10.03 0.29 3.32
CA PRO A 64 -11.47 0.30 3.54
C PRO A 64 -12.09 1.68 3.79
N HIS A 65 -11.31 2.66 4.24
CA HIS A 65 -11.80 4.05 4.37
C HIS A 65 -12.06 4.73 3.01
N GLU A 66 -11.42 4.27 1.92
CA GLU A 66 -11.35 4.95 0.62
C GLU A 66 -12.14 4.23 -0.50
N VAL A 67 -12.97 3.23 -0.15
CA VAL A 67 -13.60 2.38 -1.16
C VAL A 67 -14.95 2.85 -1.66
N SER A 68 -15.53 3.92 -1.11
CA SER A 68 -16.92 4.33 -1.37
C SER A 68 -17.22 4.61 -2.84
N GLU A 69 -16.26 5.20 -3.56
CA GLU A 69 -16.43 5.65 -4.94
C GLU A 69 -15.69 4.78 -5.97
N LEU A 70 -15.21 3.59 -5.57
CA LEU A 70 -14.44 2.73 -6.47
C LEU A 70 -15.29 2.17 -7.62
N THR A 71 -14.60 1.96 -8.75
CA THR A 71 -15.13 1.32 -9.94
C THR A 71 -14.18 0.22 -10.42
N GLU A 72 -14.60 -0.59 -11.39
CA GLU A 72 -13.72 -1.59 -12.03
C GLU A 72 -12.53 -0.92 -12.78
N ALA A 73 -12.67 0.32 -13.21
CA ALA A 73 -11.55 1.08 -13.79
C ALA A 73 -10.42 1.30 -12.78
N ASP A 74 -10.74 1.43 -11.50
CA ASP A 74 -9.73 1.54 -10.44
C ASP A 74 -9.01 0.20 -10.22
N MET A 75 -9.70 -0.92 -10.41
CA MET A 75 -9.06 -2.25 -10.40
C MET A 75 -8.09 -2.42 -11.57
N ASP A 76 -8.42 -1.90 -12.75
CA ASP A 76 -7.51 -1.91 -13.89
C ASP A 76 -6.26 -1.05 -13.63
N LYS A 77 -6.42 0.13 -13.02
CA LYS A 77 -5.29 0.95 -12.57
C LYS A 77 -4.43 0.23 -11.54
N LEU A 78 -5.06 -0.43 -10.57
CA LEU A 78 -4.37 -1.22 -9.56
C LEU A 78 -3.48 -2.28 -10.20
N LYS A 79 -4.00 -3.01 -11.20
CA LYS A 79 -3.24 -4.01 -11.96
C LYS A 79 -2.07 -3.39 -12.74
N GLU A 80 -2.25 -2.21 -13.32
CA GLU A 80 -1.17 -1.49 -14.00
C GLU A 80 -0.06 -1.09 -13.02
N TYR A 81 -0.40 -0.52 -11.87
CA TYR A 81 0.58 -0.18 -10.84
C TYR A 81 1.33 -1.41 -10.31
N ALA A 82 0.64 -2.54 -10.19
CA ALA A 82 1.24 -3.80 -9.75
C ALA A 82 2.31 -4.37 -10.69
N LYS A 83 2.41 -3.87 -11.92
CA LYS A 83 3.48 -4.24 -12.87
C LYS A 83 4.85 -3.65 -12.48
N ASN A 84 4.88 -2.61 -11.64
CA ASN A 84 6.13 -2.05 -11.17
C ASN A 84 6.92 -3.11 -10.37
N PRO A 85 8.20 -3.38 -10.71
CA PRO A 85 9.00 -4.41 -10.03
C PRO A 85 9.17 -4.19 -8.53
N LYS A 86 8.98 -2.97 -8.04
CA LYS A 86 9.01 -2.64 -6.61
C LYS A 86 7.73 -3.04 -5.87
N VAL A 87 6.63 -3.29 -6.56
CA VAL A 87 5.38 -3.74 -5.96
C VAL A 87 5.47 -5.24 -5.64
N LYS A 88 5.26 -5.59 -4.37
CA LYS A 88 5.39 -6.96 -3.85
C LYS A 88 4.11 -7.52 -3.25
N ALA A 89 3.09 -6.70 -3.05
CA ALA A 89 1.81 -7.13 -2.48
C ALA A 89 0.65 -6.26 -2.97
N ILE A 90 -0.55 -6.77 -2.87
CA ILE A 90 -1.80 -6.00 -2.96
C ILE A 90 -2.22 -5.60 -1.55
N GLY A 91 -2.32 -4.32 -1.31
CA GLY A 91 -2.66 -3.76 0.00
C GLY A 91 -2.28 -2.28 0.14
N GLU A 92 -2.76 -1.65 1.17
CA GLU A 92 -3.50 -2.17 2.32
C GLU A 92 -4.99 -2.33 1.96
N ILE A 93 -5.53 -3.54 2.15
CA ILE A 93 -6.93 -3.87 1.86
C ILE A 93 -7.57 -4.50 3.09
N GLY A 94 -8.87 -4.46 3.22
CA GLY A 94 -9.53 -5.08 4.36
C GLY A 94 -10.89 -4.48 4.68
N LEU A 95 -11.21 -4.54 5.98
CA LEU A 95 -12.45 -4.04 6.56
C LEU A 95 -12.15 -3.17 7.77
N ASP A 96 -12.90 -2.09 7.96
CA ASP A 96 -12.80 -1.24 9.14
C ASP A 96 -14.22 -0.87 9.62
N TYR A 97 -14.71 -1.62 10.58
CA TYR A 97 -16.01 -1.41 11.18
C TYR A 97 -15.95 -0.55 12.46
N PHE A 98 -14.75 -0.18 12.88
CA PHE A 98 -14.57 0.72 14.00
C PHE A 98 -14.84 2.17 13.59
N TYR A 99 -14.16 2.66 12.55
CA TYR A 99 -14.39 3.99 12.00
C TYR A 99 -15.58 4.03 11.05
N ASP A 100 -15.80 2.95 10.28
CA ASP A 100 -16.97 2.78 9.42
C ASP A 100 -17.14 3.91 8.38
N PHE A 101 -16.03 4.43 7.84
CA PHE A 101 -16.04 5.57 6.92
C PHE A 101 -16.62 5.25 5.54
N SER A 102 -16.63 3.98 5.15
CA SER A 102 -17.34 3.50 3.97
C SER A 102 -18.44 2.53 4.39
N PRO A 103 -19.56 2.42 3.65
CA PRO A 103 -20.60 1.44 3.94
C PRO A 103 -20.04 0.02 3.99
N ARG A 104 -20.46 -0.80 4.95
CA ARG A 104 -19.89 -2.14 5.20
C ARG A 104 -20.03 -3.10 4.03
N ASP A 105 -21.16 -3.06 3.33
CA ASP A 105 -21.38 -3.86 2.12
C ASP A 105 -20.44 -3.46 0.98
N ILE A 106 -20.14 -2.17 0.86
CA ILE A 106 -19.16 -1.63 -0.10
C ILE A 106 -17.73 -2.04 0.30
N GLN A 107 -17.39 -1.97 1.59
CA GLN A 107 -16.11 -2.47 2.10
C GLN A 107 -15.92 -3.95 1.74
N GLN A 108 -16.92 -4.80 2.02
CA GLN A 108 -16.87 -6.23 1.73
C GLN A 108 -16.72 -6.51 0.23
N LYS A 109 -17.48 -5.81 -0.61
CA LYS A 109 -17.40 -5.93 -2.07
C LYS A 109 -15.98 -5.67 -2.58
N TRP A 110 -15.42 -4.53 -2.22
CA TRP A 110 -14.10 -4.12 -2.75
C TRP A 110 -12.93 -4.84 -2.08
N PHE A 111 -13.07 -5.26 -0.83
CA PHE A 111 -12.11 -6.17 -0.22
C PHE A 111 -12.04 -7.49 -1.00
N ALA A 112 -13.17 -8.15 -1.22
CA ALA A 112 -13.22 -9.39 -1.99
C ALA A 112 -12.68 -9.21 -3.41
N ARG A 113 -13.03 -8.10 -4.07
CA ARG A 113 -12.56 -7.81 -5.43
C ARG A 113 -11.05 -7.60 -5.50
N GLN A 114 -10.44 -6.92 -4.53
CA GLN A 114 -8.99 -6.74 -4.45
C GLN A 114 -8.26 -8.04 -4.10
N VAL A 115 -8.85 -8.91 -3.30
CA VAL A 115 -8.32 -10.28 -3.07
C VAL A 115 -8.31 -11.06 -4.39
N ASP A 116 -9.35 -10.94 -5.22
CA ASP A 116 -9.36 -11.57 -6.55
C ASP A 116 -8.26 -11.03 -7.45
N VAL A 117 -8.01 -9.71 -7.44
CA VAL A 117 -6.86 -9.11 -8.15
C VAL A 117 -5.54 -9.70 -7.67
N ALA A 118 -5.34 -9.83 -6.36
CA ALA A 118 -4.13 -10.45 -5.80
C ALA A 118 -3.95 -11.90 -6.27
N ARG A 119 -5.04 -12.66 -6.32
CA ARG A 119 -5.03 -14.06 -6.84
C ARG A 119 -4.69 -14.11 -8.32
N GLU A 120 -5.30 -13.26 -9.15
CA GLU A 120 -4.98 -13.14 -10.57
C GLU A 120 -3.49 -12.87 -10.81
N LEU A 121 -2.91 -11.95 -10.01
CA LEU A 121 -1.52 -11.52 -10.11
C LEU A 121 -0.54 -12.44 -9.35
N LYS A 122 -1.04 -13.43 -8.60
CA LYS A 122 -0.25 -14.31 -7.73
C LYS A 122 0.60 -13.53 -6.72
N MET A 123 0.04 -12.47 -6.16
CA MET A 123 0.69 -11.62 -5.16
C MET A 123 0.14 -11.88 -3.76
N PRO A 124 0.96 -11.73 -2.71
CA PRO A 124 0.47 -11.70 -1.33
C PRO A 124 -0.38 -10.45 -1.09
N VAL A 125 -1.06 -10.43 0.05
CA VAL A 125 -1.90 -9.31 0.49
C VAL A 125 -1.40 -8.71 1.79
N VAL A 126 -1.60 -7.41 1.96
CA VAL A 126 -1.45 -6.70 3.25
C VAL A 126 -2.84 -6.33 3.73
N ILE A 127 -3.21 -6.85 4.90
CA ILE A 127 -4.55 -6.73 5.47
C ILE A 127 -4.56 -5.66 6.57
N HIS A 128 -5.55 -4.77 6.45
CA HIS A 128 -5.92 -3.81 7.49
C HIS A 128 -6.68 -4.49 8.63
#